data_b2b42953751d73792f3900495cad03ec
#
_entry.id   b2b42953751d73792f3900495cad03ec
#
_cell.length_a   1.000
_cell.length_b   1.000
_cell.length_c   1.000
_cell.angle_alpha   90.00
_cell.angle_beta   90.00
_cell.angle_gamma   90.00
#
_symmetry.space_group_name_H-M   'P 1'
#
loop_
_entity.id
_entity.type
_entity.pdbx_description
1 polymer ?
#
loop_
_entity_poly.entity_id
_entity_poly.type
_entity_poly.pdbx_seq_one_letter_code
_entity_poly.pdbx_strand_id
1 'polypeptide(L)'
;MRSPAHSQLTHLQLIDAPCGKLEVDALWQADSTGVANPNAASVERVAILCHPNPLQEGTMMNKVVTTMYRFARDQNMHVVRFNFRGVGQSTGEYGNVTGEIEDALTVLQWIHSQTEARKLWIGGFSFGGFIAAKLAQLVNEQGAFLGVDDFDITDLALIAPSIEKNDTSDLLLPTAQTFMIYGANDEVIAPSSLQQFGENFGIQTHIIDDTGHFFHGKLGELKQLLEALSSK
;
A
#
# COMPACT_ATOMS: atom_id res chain seq x y z
N MET A 1 -10.53 -18.88 28.43
CA MET A 1 -11.31 -17.62 28.29
C MET A 1 -11.06 -17.10 26.89
N ARG A 2 -12.09 -17.02 26.03
CA ARG A 2 -11.95 -16.44 24.70
C ARG A 2 -12.00 -14.92 24.87
N SER A 3 -10.97 -14.21 24.40
CA SER A 3 -10.99 -12.75 24.32
C SER A 3 -12.23 -12.29 23.56
N PRO A 4 -12.89 -11.20 23.98
CA PRO A 4 -14.01 -10.65 23.25
C PRO A 4 -13.55 -10.25 21.85
N ALA A 5 -14.27 -10.66 20.80
CA ALA A 5 -14.07 -10.23 19.44
C ALA A 5 -14.26 -8.70 19.41
N HIS A 6 -13.16 -7.97 19.25
CA HIS A 6 -13.21 -6.54 18.97
C HIS A 6 -13.98 -6.35 17.66
N SER A 7 -15.12 -5.68 17.71
CA SER A 7 -15.85 -5.32 16.51
C SER A 7 -15.05 -4.23 15.79
N GLN A 8 -14.21 -4.66 14.86
CA GLN A 8 -13.50 -3.75 13.96
C GLN A 8 -14.52 -3.27 12.92
N LEU A 9 -14.93 -2.03 13.02
CA LEU A 9 -15.77 -1.39 12.00
C LEU A 9 -14.86 -1.01 10.83
N THR A 10 -14.94 -1.76 9.75
CA THR A 10 -14.45 -1.31 8.44
C THR A 10 -15.46 -0.32 7.89
N HIS A 11 -15.00 0.88 7.54
CA HIS A 11 -15.85 1.91 6.95
C HIS A 11 -15.57 2.03 5.46
N LEU A 12 -16.37 1.33 4.67
CA LEU A 12 -16.43 1.55 3.22
C LEU A 12 -17.13 2.89 2.97
N GLN A 13 -16.46 3.80 2.27
CA GLN A 13 -17.00 5.12 1.98
C GLN A 13 -16.50 5.66 0.65
N LEU A 14 -17.17 6.68 0.14
CA LEU A 14 -16.77 7.42 -1.05
C LEU A 14 -16.23 8.79 -0.62
N ILE A 15 -14.98 9.08 -0.99
CA ILE A 15 -14.36 10.39 -0.77
C ILE A 15 -14.36 11.20 -2.05
N ASP A 16 -14.33 12.53 -1.93
CA ASP A 16 -14.18 13.42 -3.09
C ASP A 16 -12.78 13.31 -3.69
N ALA A 17 -12.68 13.29 -5.01
CA ALA A 17 -11.44 13.19 -5.77
C ALA A 17 -11.54 13.95 -7.10
N PRO A 18 -10.41 14.29 -7.75
CA PRO A 18 -10.43 14.92 -9.07
C PRO A 18 -11.20 14.12 -10.14
N CYS A 19 -11.19 12.79 -10.04
CA CYS A 19 -11.98 11.91 -10.91
C CYS A 19 -13.47 11.82 -10.52
N GLY A 20 -13.93 12.54 -9.49
CA GLY A 20 -15.26 12.52 -8.92
C GLY A 20 -15.28 11.89 -7.52
N LYS A 21 -15.29 10.57 -7.42
CA LYS A 21 -15.30 9.84 -6.13
C LYS A 21 -14.33 8.66 -6.16
N LEU A 22 -13.68 8.41 -5.02
CA LEU A 22 -12.90 7.18 -4.79
C LEU A 22 -13.51 6.35 -3.66
N GLU A 23 -13.62 5.06 -3.89
CA GLU A 23 -14.06 4.07 -2.91
C GLU A 23 -12.90 3.69 -2.00
N VAL A 24 -13.07 3.94 -0.70
CA VAL A 24 -12.06 3.73 0.34
C VAL A 24 -12.60 2.78 1.40
N ASP A 25 -11.79 1.82 1.81
CA ASP A 25 -12.01 0.94 2.96
C ASP A 25 -10.97 1.27 4.04
N ALA A 26 -11.43 1.95 5.09
CA ALA A 26 -10.59 2.38 6.19
C ALA A 26 -10.88 1.58 7.47
N LEU A 27 -9.83 1.03 8.07
CA LEU A 27 -9.85 0.44 9.39
C LEU A 27 -9.14 1.36 10.37
N TRP A 28 -9.88 1.89 11.32
CA TRP A 28 -9.30 2.63 12.44
C TRP A 28 -9.14 1.68 13.63
N GLN A 29 -7.95 1.64 14.20
CA GLN A 29 -7.68 0.85 15.41
C GLN A 29 -8.46 1.43 16.60
N ALA A 30 -8.75 0.58 17.58
CA ALA A 30 -9.47 0.99 18.77
C ALA A 30 -8.57 1.80 19.72
N ASP A 31 -9.16 2.80 20.38
CA ASP A 31 -8.54 3.48 21.51
C ASP A 31 -8.61 2.65 22.80
N SER A 32 -8.18 3.23 23.92
CA SER A 32 -8.18 2.59 25.25
C SER A 32 -9.59 2.18 25.74
N THR A 33 -10.64 2.68 25.14
CA THR A 33 -12.03 2.32 25.43
C THR A 33 -12.56 1.13 24.62
N GLY A 34 -11.76 0.68 23.64
CA GLY A 34 -12.11 -0.40 22.71
C GLY A 34 -12.97 0.08 21.53
N VAL A 35 -13.10 1.37 21.33
CA VAL A 35 -13.87 1.98 20.22
C VAL A 35 -12.89 2.38 19.10
N ALA A 36 -13.24 2.04 17.85
CA ALA A 36 -12.47 2.45 16.67
C ALA A 36 -12.37 3.99 16.62
N ASN A 37 -11.14 4.49 16.60
CA ASN A 37 -10.88 5.92 16.71
C ASN A 37 -9.66 6.30 15.84
N PRO A 38 -9.83 7.09 14.78
CA PRO A 38 -8.72 7.52 13.94
C PRO A 38 -7.67 8.36 14.70
N ASN A 39 -8.07 9.00 15.81
CA ASN A 39 -7.19 9.80 16.66
C ASN A 39 -6.84 9.11 17.98
N ALA A 40 -6.80 7.75 17.97
CA ALA A 40 -6.34 6.98 19.12
C ALA A 40 -4.86 7.31 19.40
N ALA A 41 -4.55 7.95 20.52
CA ALA A 41 -3.20 8.38 20.88
C ALA A 41 -2.17 7.24 20.97
N SER A 42 -2.63 5.99 21.06
CA SER A 42 -1.78 4.79 21.06
C SER A 42 -1.42 4.28 19.67
N VAL A 43 -1.92 4.91 18.59
CA VAL A 43 -1.72 4.48 17.21
C VAL A 43 -1.01 5.58 16.44
N GLU A 44 0.30 5.44 16.27
CA GLU A 44 1.14 6.43 15.57
C GLU A 44 1.30 6.11 14.07
N ARG A 45 0.92 4.89 13.66
CA ARG A 45 1.18 4.36 12.32
C ARG A 45 -0.09 4.23 11.51
N VAL A 46 0.00 4.59 10.23
CA VAL A 46 -1.06 4.38 9.24
C VAL A 46 -0.49 3.72 7.98
N ALA A 47 -1.20 2.74 7.44
CA ALA A 47 -0.85 2.07 6.19
C ALA A 47 -1.77 2.51 5.05
N ILE A 48 -1.20 2.84 3.88
CA ILE A 48 -1.91 3.02 2.62
C ILE A 48 -1.55 1.89 1.66
N LEU A 49 -2.57 1.26 1.03
CA LEU A 49 -2.41 0.06 0.21
C LEU A 49 -2.92 0.28 -1.20
N CYS A 50 -2.04 0.08 -2.19
CA CYS A 50 -2.33 0.22 -3.61
C CYS A 50 -2.55 -1.15 -4.28
N HIS A 51 -3.66 -1.31 -5.01
CA HIS A 51 -4.05 -2.57 -5.64
C HIS A 51 -3.43 -2.76 -7.04
N PRO A 52 -3.43 -4.01 -7.58
CA PRO A 52 -2.89 -4.29 -8.91
C PRO A 52 -3.70 -3.64 -10.02
N ASN A 53 -3.25 -3.83 -11.27
CA ASN A 53 -3.71 -3.12 -12.46
C ASN A 53 -5.25 -3.13 -12.63
N PRO A 54 -5.89 -1.94 -12.65
CA PRO A 54 -7.32 -1.78 -12.90
C PRO A 54 -7.83 -2.48 -14.17
N LEU A 55 -7.04 -2.41 -15.25
CA LEU A 55 -7.39 -3.01 -16.55
C LEU A 55 -7.31 -4.55 -16.56
N GLN A 56 -6.79 -5.15 -15.49
CA GLN A 56 -6.69 -6.60 -15.29
C GLN A 56 -7.50 -7.06 -14.09
N GLU A 57 -8.67 -6.48 -13.89
CA GLU A 57 -9.59 -6.79 -12.78
C GLU A 57 -8.98 -6.58 -11.38
N GLY A 58 -7.93 -5.74 -11.29
CA GLY A 58 -7.34 -5.35 -10.02
C GLY A 58 -8.32 -4.56 -9.16
N THR A 59 -8.43 -4.94 -7.88
CA THR A 59 -9.26 -4.22 -6.88
C THR A 59 -8.57 -4.23 -5.52
N MET A 60 -8.99 -3.34 -4.62
CA MET A 60 -8.53 -3.32 -3.23
C MET A 60 -8.80 -4.62 -2.46
N MET A 61 -9.67 -5.51 -2.98
CA MET A 61 -10.02 -6.81 -2.41
C MET A 61 -9.11 -7.95 -2.89
N ASN A 62 -8.12 -7.65 -3.75
CA ASN A 62 -7.12 -8.62 -4.19
C ASN A 62 -6.49 -9.34 -2.99
N LYS A 63 -6.18 -10.64 -3.12
CA LYS A 63 -5.69 -11.48 -2.01
C LYS A 63 -4.34 -11.02 -1.46
N VAL A 64 -3.45 -10.49 -2.31
CA VAL A 64 -2.15 -9.93 -1.87
C VAL A 64 -2.39 -8.64 -1.10
N VAL A 65 -3.23 -7.73 -1.60
CA VAL A 65 -3.62 -6.50 -0.89
C VAL A 65 -4.30 -6.83 0.45
N THR A 66 -5.19 -7.83 0.46
CA THR A 66 -5.84 -8.30 1.70
C THR A 66 -4.83 -8.90 2.69
N THR A 67 -3.73 -9.49 2.20
CA THR A 67 -2.64 -9.99 3.06
C THR A 67 -1.87 -8.84 3.69
N MET A 68 -1.51 -7.80 2.94
CA MET A 68 -0.92 -6.57 3.47
C MET A 68 -1.87 -5.87 4.47
N TYR A 69 -3.15 -5.80 4.16
CA TYR A 69 -4.17 -5.25 5.06
C TYR A 69 -4.22 -5.99 6.41
N ARG A 70 -4.24 -7.33 6.39
CA ARG A 70 -4.24 -8.13 7.61
C ARG A 70 -2.94 -7.97 8.40
N PHE A 71 -1.81 -7.91 7.71
CA PHE A 71 -0.52 -7.63 8.32
C PHE A 71 -0.56 -6.28 9.06
N ALA A 72 -0.89 -5.18 8.37
CA ALA A 72 -0.89 -3.84 8.97
C ALA A 72 -1.88 -3.72 10.15
N ARG A 73 -3.09 -4.30 10.00
CA ARG A 73 -4.07 -4.41 11.09
C ARG A 73 -3.47 -5.11 12.32
N ASP A 74 -2.82 -6.26 12.13
CA ASP A 74 -2.28 -7.08 13.22
C ASP A 74 -1.04 -6.43 13.87
N GLN A 75 -0.38 -5.48 13.17
CA GLN A 75 0.68 -4.61 13.68
C GLN A 75 0.16 -3.31 14.33
N ASN A 76 -1.13 -3.25 14.64
CA ASN A 76 -1.77 -2.09 15.27
C ASN A 76 -1.62 -0.78 14.47
N MET A 77 -1.62 -0.84 13.14
CA MET A 77 -1.69 0.35 12.29
C MET A 77 -3.14 0.69 11.98
N HIS A 78 -3.47 1.95 11.79
CA HIS A 78 -4.61 2.32 10.96
C HIS A 78 -4.36 1.81 9.54
N VAL A 79 -5.38 1.33 8.84
CA VAL A 79 -5.19 0.75 7.51
C VAL A 79 -6.19 1.32 6.54
N VAL A 80 -5.71 1.84 5.43
CA VAL A 80 -6.54 2.34 4.34
C VAL A 80 -6.15 1.64 3.05
N ARG A 81 -7.13 1.03 2.39
CA ARG A 81 -7.05 0.56 1.02
C ARG A 81 -8.16 1.19 0.21
N PHE A 82 -7.99 1.31 -1.08
CA PHE A 82 -8.94 2.01 -1.94
C PHE A 82 -8.98 1.39 -3.33
N ASN A 83 -10.02 1.64 -4.06
CA ASN A 83 -10.12 1.34 -5.48
C ASN A 83 -9.69 2.56 -6.30
N PHE A 84 -8.74 2.36 -7.23
CA PHE A 84 -8.39 3.38 -8.22
C PHE A 84 -9.60 3.78 -9.05
N ARG A 85 -9.53 4.94 -9.71
CA ARG A 85 -10.55 5.43 -10.64
C ARG A 85 -11.03 4.34 -11.60
N GLY A 86 -12.34 4.30 -11.86
CA GLY A 86 -12.98 3.32 -12.73
C GLY A 86 -13.11 1.92 -12.15
N VAL A 87 -12.73 1.67 -10.88
CA VAL A 87 -12.82 0.37 -10.21
C VAL A 87 -13.85 0.40 -9.07
N GLY A 88 -14.68 -0.64 -8.96
CA GLY A 88 -15.69 -0.75 -7.92
C GLY A 88 -16.68 0.41 -7.97
N GLN A 89 -16.80 1.16 -6.87
CA GLN A 89 -17.63 2.36 -6.78
C GLN A 89 -16.85 3.67 -7.08
N SER A 90 -15.55 3.58 -7.35
CA SER A 90 -14.76 4.73 -7.79
C SER A 90 -15.18 5.18 -9.18
N THR A 91 -15.38 6.49 -9.35
CA THR A 91 -15.76 7.08 -10.64
C THR A 91 -14.55 7.33 -11.53
N GLY A 92 -14.78 7.82 -12.74
CA GLY A 92 -13.73 8.09 -13.73
C GLY A 92 -13.35 6.86 -14.54
N GLU A 93 -12.24 7.00 -15.27
CA GLU A 93 -11.67 5.96 -16.15
C GLU A 93 -10.17 5.85 -15.89
N TYR A 94 -9.55 4.75 -16.31
CA TYR A 94 -8.10 4.53 -16.18
C TYR A 94 -7.28 5.72 -16.71
N GLY A 95 -6.43 6.28 -15.85
CA GLY A 95 -5.72 7.54 -16.05
C GLY A 95 -4.29 7.42 -16.56
N ASN A 96 -3.91 6.28 -17.17
CA ASN A 96 -2.57 6.03 -17.71
C ASN A 96 -1.46 6.29 -16.69
N VAL A 97 -1.58 5.72 -15.49
CA VAL A 97 -0.62 5.87 -14.38
C VAL A 97 -0.74 7.22 -13.66
N THR A 98 -0.73 8.32 -14.39
CA THR A 98 -0.79 9.68 -13.80
C THR A 98 -2.06 9.86 -12.97
N GLY A 99 -3.20 9.37 -13.46
CA GLY A 99 -4.45 9.43 -12.74
C GLY A 99 -4.43 8.58 -11.46
N GLU A 100 -3.84 7.41 -11.51
CA GLU A 100 -3.76 6.51 -10.35
C GLU A 100 -2.78 7.02 -9.28
N ILE A 101 -1.72 7.76 -9.69
CA ILE A 101 -0.84 8.50 -8.76
C ILE A 101 -1.63 9.63 -8.07
N GLU A 102 -2.44 10.38 -8.82
CA GLU A 102 -3.32 11.41 -8.27
C GLU A 102 -4.35 10.82 -7.30
N ASP A 103 -4.92 9.65 -7.59
CA ASP A 103 -5.83 8.94 -6.71
C ASP A 103 -5.15 8.57 -5.38
N ALA A 104 -3.95 7.97 -5.45
CA ALA A 104 -3.18 7.57 -4.27
C ALA A 104 -2.81 8.79 -3.40
N LEU A 105 -2.42 9.91 -4.02
CA LEU A 105 -2.15 11.16 -3.33
C LEU A 105 -3.42 11.72 -2.67
N THR A 106 -4.55 11.71 -3.37
CA THR A 106 -5.84 12.17 -2.84
C THR A 106 -6.24 11.35 -1.61
N VAL A 107 -6.07 10.03 -1.66
CA VAL A 107 -6.34 9.17 -0.49
C VAL A 107 -5.37 9.47 0.64
N LEU A 108 -4.09 9.72 0.37
CA LEU A 108 -3.12 10.09 1.40
C LEU A 108 -3.46 11.43 2.07
N GLN A 109 -3.85 12.45 1.30
CA GLN A 109 -4.32 13.74 1.81
C GLN A 109 -5.60 13.57 2.65
N TRP A 110 -6.51 12.70 2.22
CA TRP A 110 -7.68 12.36 3.01
C TRP A 110 -7.28 11.67 4.32
N ILE A 111 -6.36 10.69 4.32
CA ILE A 111 -5.83 10.06 5.54
C ILE A 111 -5.28 11.12 6.48
N HIS A 112 -4.48 12.05 5.98
CA HIS A 112 -3.90 13.15 6.74
C HIS A 112 -4.97 13.97 7.49
N SER A 113 -6.13 14.19 6.86
CA SER A 113 -7.26 14.92 7.46
C SER A 113 -8.05 14.10 8.48
N GLN A 114 -7.92 12.77 8.51
CA GLN A 114 -8.72 11.89 9.36
C GLN A 114 -8.00 11.48 10.65
N THR A 115 -6.67 11.45 10.67
CA THR A 115 -5.89 10.90 11.80
C THR A 115 -4.69 11.76 12.12
N GLU A 116 -4.27 11.72 13.40
CA GLU A 116 -3.01 12.30 13.87
C GLU A 116 -1.81 11.35 13.73
N ALA A 117 -2.01 10.11 13.22
CA ALA A 117 -0.91 9.19 12.93
C ALA A 117 -0.05 9.75 11.79
N ARG A 118 1.27 9.81 12.00
CA ARG A 118 2.22 10.40 11.04
C ARG A 118 3.32 9.44 10.57
N LYS A 119 3.45 8.28 11.19
CA LYS A 119 4.34 7.21 10.71
C LYS A 119 3.63 6.44 9.60
N LEU A 120 4.12 6.60 8.36
CA LEU A 120 3.47 6.11 7.16
C LEU A 120 4.11 4.81 6.65
N TRP A 121 3.31 3.75 6.54
CA TRP A 121 3.63 2.53 5.84
C TRP A 121 2.94 2.53 4.48
N ILE A 122 3.72 2.48 3.39
CA ILE A 122 3.19 2.46 2.03
C ILE A 122 3.39 1.07 1.45
N GLY A 123 2.33 0.45 0.94
CA GLY A 123 2.44 -0.85 0.28
C GLY A 123 1.66 -0.94 -1.02
N GLY A 124 2.19 -1.70 -1.96
CA GLY A 124 1.50 -1.94 -3.20
C GLY A 124 1.88 -3.24 -3.87
N PHE A 125 0.92 -3.82 -4.59
CA PHE A 125 1.10 -5.06 -5.34
C PHE A 125 1.08 -4.80 -6.84
N SER A 126 2.05 -5.34 -7.57
CA SER A 126 2.13 -5.27 -9.03
C SER A 126 2.10 -3.82 -9.53
N PHE A 127 1.11 -3.41 -10.32
CA PHE A 127 0.88 -2.01 -10.70
C PHE A 127 0.80 -1.09 -9.47
N GLY A 128 0.06 -1.51 -8.43
CA GLY A 128 0.00 -0.77 -7.17
C GLY A 128 1.35 -0.63 -6.48
N GLY A 129 2.29 -1.57 -6.68
CA GLY A 129 3.67 -1.45 -6.20
C GLY A 129 4.42 -0.29 -6.88
N PHE A 130 4.23 -0.13 -8.18
CA PHE A 130 4.77 1.03 -8.89
C PHE A 130 4.12 2.36 -8.43
N ILE A 131 2.79 2.38 -8.26
CA ILE A 131 2.09 3.57 -7.74
C ILE A 131 2.56 3.90 -6.31
N ALA A 132 2.76 2.90 -5.44
CA ALA A 132 3.28 3.09 -4.10
C ALA A 132 4.69 3.72 -4.11
N ALA A 133 5.56 3.29 -5.03
CA ALA A 133 6.88 3.89 -5.23
C ALA A 133 6.81 5.36 -5.66
N LYS A 134 5.93 5.70 -6.61
CA LYS A 134 5.70 7.08 -7.03
C LYS A 134 5.08 7.95 -5.93
N LEU A 135 4.17 7.40 -5.14
CA LEU A 135 3.60 8.11 -3.99
C LEU A 135 4.68 8.43 -2.95
N ALA A 136 5.55 7.47 -2.62
CA ALA A 136 6.65 7.69 -1.69
C ALA A 136 7.61 8.77 -2.19
N GLN A 137 7.93 8.77 -3.49
CA GLN A 137 8.72 9.83 -4.13
C GLN A 137 8.05 11.20 -3.96
N LEU A 138 6.75 11.33 -4.25
CA LEU A 138 6.01 12.59 -4.12
C LEU A 138 6.01 13.12 -2.68
N VAL A 139 5.81 12.24 -1.69
CA VAL A 139 5.87 12.63 -0.27
C VAL A 139 7.24 13.19 0.08
N ASN A 140 8.32 12.53 -0.33
CA ASN A 140 9.68 12.97 -0.03
C ASN A 140 10.08 14.27 -0.75
N GLU A 141 9.70 14.44 -2.02
CA GLU A 141 10.15 15.57 -2.85
C GLU A 141 9.24 16.79 -2.76
N GLN A 142 7.94 16.57 -2.59
CA GLN A 142 6.92 17.61 -2.74
C GLN A 142 5.94 17.66 -1.56
N GLY A 143 6.19 16.95 -0.47
CA GLY A 143 5.29 16.82 0.68
C GLY A 143 4.77 18.16 1.18
N ALA A 144 5.65 19.17 1.33
CA ALA A 144 5.28 20.51 1.78
C ALA A 144 4.29 21.22 0.85
N PHE A 145 4.48 21.09 -0.47
CA PHE A 145 3.57 21.65 -1.46
C PHE A 145 2.22 20.90 -1.49
N LEU A 146 2.25 19.60 -1.22
CA LEU A 146 1.09 18.70 -1.25
C LEU A 146 0.35 18.63 0.09
N GLY A 147 0.87 19.26 1.16
CA GLY A 147 0.27 19.26 2.49
C GLY A 147 0.34 17.91 3.19
N VAL A 148 1.42 17.16 2.97
CA VAL A 148 1.69 15.82 3.54
C VAL A 148 3.14 15.66 4.01
N ASP A 149 3.84 16.76 4.26
CA ASP A 149 5.26 16.81 4.62
C ASP A 149 5.57 16.36 6.06
N ASP A 150 4.56 16.27 6.90
CA ASP A 150 4.69 15.76 8.27
C ASP A 150 4.55 14.22 8.35
N PHE A 151 4.30 13.53 7.25
CA PHE A 151 4.42 12.08 7.22
C PHE A 151 5.89 11.63 7.20
N ASP A 152 6.22 10.75 8.13
CA ASP A 152 7.48 10.01 8.16
C ASP A 152 7.28 8.63 7.52
N ILE A 153 7.85 8.41 6.34
CA ILE A 153 7.77 7.11 5.65
C ILE A 153 8.65 6.12 6.42
N THR A 154 8.03 5.24 7.19
CA THR A 154 8.73 4.19 7.92
C THR A 154 9.08 3.01 7.04
N ASP A 155 8.19 2.68 6.10
CA ASP A 155 8.35 1.53 5.21
C ASP A 155 7.68 1.76 3.85
N LEU A 156 8.36 1.29 2.79
CA LEU A 156 7.83 1.14 1.45
C LEU A 156 7.93 -0.32 1.02
N ALA A 157 6.80 -1.03 1.00
CA ALA A 157 6.71 -2.44 0.65
C ALA A 157 6.30 -2.62 -0.82
N LEU A 158 7.23 -3.03 -1.66
CA LEU A 158 7.02 -3.29 -3.09
C LEU A 158 6.79 -4.79 -3.31
N ILE A 159 5.54 -5.18 -3.55
CA ILE A 159 5.20 -6.60 -3.75
C ILE A 159 5.07 -6.86 -5.25
N ALA A 160 6.05 -7.58 -5.83
CA ALA A 160 6.16 -7.87 -7.26
C ALA A 160 5.83 -6.64 -8.14
N PRO A 161 6.51 -5.49 -7.96
CA PRO A 161 6.12 -4.22 -8.60
C PRO A 161 6.21 -4.30 -10.12
N SER A 162 5.29 -3.66 -10.83
CA SER A 162 5.16 -3.67 -12.29
C SER A 162 6.19 -2.73 -12.97
N ILE A 163 7.47 -3.05 -12.82
CA ILE A 163 8.59 -2.22 -13.29
C ILE A 163 8.86 -2.31 -14.79
N GLU A 164 8.52 -3.44 -15.44
CA GLU A 164 8.77 -3.63 -16.88
C GLU A 164 7.76 -2.88 -17.76
N LYS A 165 6.59 -2.55 -17.20
CA LYS A 165 5.48 -1.93 -17.92
C LYS A 165 5.34 -0.43 -17.65
N ASN A 166 6.21 0.11 -16.79
CA ASN A 166 6.18 1.50 -16.37
C ASN A 166 7.58 2.10 -16.41
N ASP A 167 7.68 3.37 -16.73
CA ASP A 167 8.96 4.07 -16.73
C ASP A 167 9.45 4.30 -15.29
N THR A 168 10.62 3.72 -14.98
CA THR A 168 11.28 3.85 -13.68
C THR A 168 12.52 4.73 -13.72
N SER A 169 12.81 5.38 -14.86
CA SER A 169 14.04 6.15 -15.09
C SER A 169 14.19 7.38 -14.20
N ASP A 170 13.05 7.96 -13.79
CA ASP A 170 12.97 9.13 -12.90
C ASP A 170 12.57 8.77 -11.46
N LEU A 171 12.53 7.47 -11.13
CA LEU A 171 12.09 7.02 -9.81
C LEU A 171 13.17 7.25 -8.75
N LEU A 172 12.80 7.90 -7.66
CA LEU A 172 13.64 8.11 -6.48
C LEU A 172 13.01 7.43 -5.27
N LEU A 173 13.68 6.43 -4.74
CA LEU A 173 13.16 5.62 -3.61
C LEU A 173 13.83 6.01 -2.30
N PRO A 174 13.11 6.01 -1.16
CA PRO A 174 13.69 6.04 0.17
C PRO A 174 14.32 4.67 0.49
N THR A 175 15.53 4.42 -0.02
CA THR A 175 16.14 3.08 -0.08
C THR A 175 16.27 2.39 1.27
N ALA A 176 16.57 3.14 2.34
CA ALA A 176 16.70 2.60 3.70
C ALA A 176 15.37 2.06 4.26
N GLN A 177 14.23 2.57 3.79
CA GLN A 177 12.88 2.17 4.20
C GLN A 177 12.20 1.25 3.18
N THR A 178 12.87 0.97 2.04
CA THR A 178 12.26 0.20 0.95
C THR A 178 12.70 -1.25 0.98
N PHE A 179 11.74 -2.16 0.89
CA PHE A 179 11.99 -3.57 0.60
C PHE A 179 11.06 -4.09 -0.49
N MET A 180 11.52 -5.12 -1.18
CA MET A 180 10.77 -5.77 -2.25
C MET A 180 10.63 -7.28 -2.00
N ILE A 181 9.43 -7.82 -2.26
CA ILE A 181 9.14 -9.26 -2.16
C ILE A 181 8.52 -9.71 -3.48
N TYR A 182 9.02 -10.82 -4.06
CA TYR A 182 8.44 -11.42 -5.27
C TYR A 182 8.58 -12.94 -5.28
N GLY A 183 7.83 -13.60 -6.15
CA GLY A 183 7.88 -15.05 -6.34
C GLY A 183 9.00 -15.47 -7.28
N ALA A 184 9.70 -16.57 -6.98
CA ALA A 184 10.77 -17.10 -7.81
C ALA A 184 10.31 -17.51 -9.23
N ASN A 185 9.03 -17.83 -9.38
CA ASN A 185 8.41 -18.25 -10.64
C ASN A 185 7.40 -17.19 -11.14
N ASP A 186 7.65 -15.90 -10.90
CA ASP A 186 6.77 -14.83 -11.38
C ASP A 186 6.70 -14.85 -12.91
N GLU A 187 5.49 -15.09 -13.42
CA GLU A 187 5.19 -15.23 -14.85
C GLU A 187 4.70 -13.92 -15.50
N VAL A 188 4.54 -12.87 -14.71
CA VAL A 188 4.02 -11.57 -15.16
C VAL A 188 5.14 -10.53 -15.25
N ILE A 189 6.03 -10.49 -14.25
CA ILE A 189 7.22 -9.65 -14.19
C ILE A 189 8.42 -10.57 -14.00
N ALA A 190 9.36 -10.57 -14.93
CA ALA A 190 10.48 -11.50 -14.89
C ALA A 190 11.28 -11.35 -13.56
N PRO A 191 11.53 -12.45 -12.82
CA PRO A 191 12.32 -12.39 -11.58
C PRO A 191 13.70 -11.76 -11.76
N SER A 192 14.33 -11.94 -12.93
CA SER A 192 15.60 -11.30 -13.27
C SER A 192 15.48 -9.77 -13.37
N SER A 193 14.37 -9.25 -13.89
CA SER A 193 14.12 -7.81 -13.95
C SER A 193 13.88 -7.23 -12.56
N LEU A 194 13.16 -7.94 -11.70
CA LEU A 194 12.93 -7.55 -10.30
C LEU A 194 14.24 -7.55 -9.51
N GLN A 195 15.07 -8.59 -9.69
CA GLN A 195 16.39 -8.64 -9.08
C GLN A 195 17.25 -7.46 -9.52
N GLN A 196 17.35 -7.20 -10.83
CA GLN A 196 18.13 -6.10 -11.39
C GLN A 196 17.64 -4.73 -10.87
N PHE A 197 16.31 -4.55 -10.76
CA PHE A 197 15.72 -3.35 -10.17
C PHE A 197 16.16 -3.18 -8.71
N GLY A 198 16.06 -4.24 -7.90
CA GLY A 198 16.52 -4.23 -6.51
C GLY A 198 18.00 -3.85 -6.38
N GLU A 199 18.87 -4.42 -7.23
CA GLU A 199 20.30 -4.11 -7.28
C GLU A 199 20.56 -2.66 -7.70
N ASN A 200 19.89 -2.17 -8.75
CA ASN A 200 20.06 -0.81 -9.26
C ASN A 200 19.69 0.27 -8.24
N PHE A 201 18.65 0.02 -7.45
CA PHE A 201 18.19 0.94 -6.40
C PHE A 201 18.82 0.67 -5.03
N GLY A 202 19.58 -0.43 -4.87
CA GLY A 202 20.18 -0.80 -3.59
C GLY A 202 19.16 -1.09 -2.49
N ILE A 203 17.98 -1.64 -2.85
CA ILE A 203 16.92 -1.96 -1.90
C ILE A 203 16.96 -3.42 -1.46
N GLN A 204 16.50 -3.69 -0.26
CA GLN A 204 16.42 -5.04 0.28
C GLN A 204 15.41 -5.89 -0.50
N THR A 205 15.82 -7.04 -1.01
CA THR A 205 15.00 -7.90 -1.87
C THR A 205 14.86 -9.29 -1.27
N HIS A 206 13.64 -9.83 -1.28
CA HIS A 206 13.29 -11.16 -0.78
C HIS A 206 12.51 -11.95 -1.82
N ILE A 207 12.92 -13.19 -2.03
CA ILE A 207 12.32 -14.10 -3.01
C ILE A 207 11.57 -15.19 -2.25
N ILE A 208 10.33 -15.46 -2.63
CA ILE A 208 9.57 -16.60 -2.12
C ILE A 208 9.64 -17.72 -3.16
N ASP A 209 10.18 -18.88 -2.77
CA ASP A 209 10.30 -20.05 -3.63
C ASP A 209 8.94 -20.66 -3.95
N ASP A 210 8.89 -21.39 -5.07
CA ASP A 210 7.72 -22.17 -5.52
C ASP A 210 6.42 -21.37 -5.64
N THR A 211 6.50 -20.11 -6.02
CA THR A 211 5.31 -19.28 -6.27
C THR A 211 5.52 -18.30 -7.41
N GLY A 212 4.42 -17.97 -8.12
CA GLY A 212 4.36 -16.95 -9.17
C GLY A 212 3.87 -15.60 -8.65
N HIS A 213 3.43 -14.78 -9.58
CA HIS A 213 3.04 -13.37 -9.35
C HIS A 213 2.01 -13.17 -8.23
N PHE A 214 1.02 -14.06 -8.13
CA PHE A 214 -0.11 -13.93 -7.21
C PHE A 214 0.10 -14.63 -5.86
N PHE A 215 1.28 -15.17 -5.59
CA PHE A 215 1.64 -15.84 -4.34
C PHE A 215 0.67 -16.96 -3.95
N HIS A 216 0.17 -17.74 -4.94
CA HIS A 216 -0.74 -18.85 -4.68
C HIS A 216 -0.10 -19.87 -3.73
N GLY A 217 -0.82 -20.20 -2.64
CA GLY A 217 -0.33 -21.11 -1.60
C GLY A 217 0.71 -20.50 -0.65
N LYS A 218 1.23 -19.30 -0.90
CA LYS A 218 2.33 -18.65 -0.15
C LYS A 218 1.95 -17.32 0.53
N LEU A 219 0.66 -16.97 0.58
CA LEU A 219 0.22 -15.72 1.23
C LEU A 219 0.56 -15.67 2.73
N GLY A 220 0.65 -16.83 3.40
CA GLY A 220 1.11 -16.93 4.79
C GLY A 220 2.58 -16.57 4.93
N GLU A 221 3.43 -17.06 4.02
CA GLU A 221 4.87 -16.75 3.98
C GLU A 221 5.11 -15.28 3.63
N LEU A 222 4.35 -14.74 2.67
CA LEU A 222 4.35 -13.30 2.39
C LEU A 222 4.05 -12.47 3.65
N LYS A 223 3.02 -12.83 4.42
CA LYS A 223 2.69 -12.13 5.66
C LYS A 223 3.82 -12.20 6.69
N GLN A 224 4.47 -13.34 6.84
CA GLN A 224 5.62 -13.51 7.74
C GLN A 224 6.81 -12.64 7.34
N LEU A 225 7.09 -12.52 6.03
CA LEU A 225 8.13 -11.61 5.54
C LEU A 225 7.77 -10.15 5.80
N LEU A 226 6.52 -9.72 5.58
CA LEU A 226 6.07 -8.39 5.94
C LEU A 226 6.29 -8.09 7.43
N GLU A 227 5.99 -9.06 8.32
CA GLU A 227 6.22 -8.95 9.77
C GLU A 227 7.71 -8.87 10.15
N ALA A 228 8.56 -9.55 9.40
CA ALA A 228 10.01 -9.59 9.67
C ALA A 228 10.77 -8.36 9.15
N LEU A 229 10.28 -7.75 8.05
CA LEU A 229 10.97 -6.68 7.33
C LEU A 229 10.50 -5.28 7.73
N SER A 230 9.24 -5.14 8.13
CA SER A 230 8.69 -3.84 8.49
C SER A 230 9.23 -3.33 9.82
N SER A 231 9.44 -2.03 9.88
CA SER A 231 9.84 -1.29 11.08
C SER A 231 8.83 -1.51 12.23
N LYS A 232 9.32 -1.50 13.46
CA LYS A 232 8.51 -1.74 14.67
C LYS A 232 8.04 -0.45 15.31
#